data_9e7fdcc734e6ab3786ebb729c0dbd0eb
#
_entry.id   9e7fdcc734e6ab3786ebb729c0dbd0eb
#
_cell.length_a   1.000
_cell.length_b   1.000
_cell.length_c   1.000
_cell.angle_alpha   90.00
_cell.angle_beta   90.00
_cell.angle_gamma   90.00
#
_symmetry.space_group_name_H-M   'P 1'
#
loop_
_entity.id
_entity.type
_entity.pdbx_description
1 polymer ?
#
loop_
_entity_poly.entity_id
_entity_poly.type
_entity_poly.pdbx_seq_one_letter_code
_entity_poly.pdbx_strand_id
1 'polypeptide(L)'
;MLSMNNFFEKSDISRSEAENIVSDTLSKCDDGELYLENTKSETLLLDDNKIKNSSYNSDLGFGFRAISDEIVAYSHSNEISKNSLRQSSENLKSTLKSVKGTYNHEIPKSNKKYYDNINPIEQKSLNEKIKILNEVNNYLRSKDNNIKQVTANFLGEQKSVEIIRSGGESLTDVRPLIRFNVSVMLEKNGRKESGVYGVGGRQSYDFYLKDENWKSVCDEALRIASVNLESKPAPAGEMKVVLGPGWPAILIHEAVGHGLEGDFNRKKT
;
A
#
# COMPACT_ATOMS: atom_id res chain seq x y z
N MET A 1 14.26 -2.60 -20.05
CA MET A 1 12.77 -2.61 -19.93
C MET A 1 12.42 -3.81 -19.07
N LEU A 2 11.98 -3.60 -17.84
CA LEU A 2 11.37 -4.68 -17.06
C LEU A 2 10.11 -5.10 -17.81
N SER A 3 10.01 -6.38 -18.18
CA SER A 3 8.82 -6.92 -18.83
C SER A 3 7.64 -6.64 -17.89
N MET A 4 6.59 -5.97 -18.41
CA MET A 4 5.31 -5.95 -17.69
C MET A 4 4.99 -7.39 -17.31
N ASN A 5 4.66 -7.66 -16.05
CA ASN A 5 4.28 -9.00 -15.62
C ASN A 5 3.14 -9.48 -16.52
N ASN A 6 3.42 -10.46 -17.34
CA ASN A 6 2.38 -11.13 -18.11
C ASN A 6 1.64 -12.05 -17.12
N PHE A 7 0.49 -11.62 -16.62
CA PHE A 7 -0.33 -12.37 -15.66
C PHE A 7 -0.71 -13.77 -16.16
N PHE A 8 -0.67 -13.97 -17.47
CA PHE A 8 -1.08 -15.22 -18.11
C PHE A 8 0.10 -16.14 -18.50
N GLU A 9 1.37 -15.70 -18.28
CA GLU A 9 2.54 -16.45 -18.72
C GLU A 9 2.67 -17.85 -18.11
N LYS A 10 2.24 -17.98 -16.84
CA LYS A 10 2.28 -19.26 -16.08
C LYS A 10 0.89 -19.85 -15.85
N SER A 11 -0.10 -19.36 -16.57
CA SER A 11 -1.50 -19.73 -16.43
C SER A 11 -1.89 -20.74 -17.55
N ASP A 12 -2.90 -21.55 -17.29
CA ASP A 12 -3.53 -22.45 -18.27
C ASP A 12 -4.56 -21.73 -19.17
N ILE A 13 -4.68 -20.40 -19.03
CA ILE A 13 -5.55 -19.55 -19.82
C ILE A 13 -4.74 -18.48 -20.55
N SER A 14 -5.03 -18.27 -21.82
CA SER A 14 -4.44 -17.17 -22.58
C SER A 14 -5.15 -15.85 -22.28
N ARG A 15 -4.44 -14.74 -22.55
CA ARG A 15 -5.02 -13.40 -22.45
C ARG A 15 -6.31 -13.26 -23.25
N SER A 16 -6.32 -13.70 -24.50
CA SER A 16 -7.50 -13.63 -25.39
C SER A 16 -8.69 -14.42 -24.85
N GLU A 17 -8.46 -15.59 -24.24
CA GLU A 17 -9.53 -16.35 -23.58
C GLU A 17 -10.08 -15.61 -22.37
N ALA A 18 -9.23 -14.97 -21.56
CA ALA A 18 -9.67 -14.16 -20.43
C ALA A 18 -10.50 -12.94 -20.88
N GLU A 19 -10.04 -12.23 -21.92
CA GLU A 19 -10.79 -11.11 -22.54
C GLU A 19 -12.17 -11.54 -23.05
N ASN A 20 -12.27 -12.73 -23.64
CA ASN A 20 -13.55 -13.28 -24.11
C ASN A 20 -14.47 -13.59 -22.93
N ILE A 21 -13.96 -14.17 -21.84
CA ILE A 21 -14.77 -14.43 -20.62
C ILE A 21 -15.26 -13.11 -20.01
N VAL A 22 -14.40 -12.09 -19.94
CA VAL A 22 -14.77 -10.77 -19.43
C VAL A 22 -15.88 -10.15 -20.29
N SER A 23 -15.68 -10.11 -21.62
CA SER A 23 -16.65 -9.53 -22.55
C SER A 23 -18.01 -10.24 -22.51
N ASP A 24 -18.01 -11.57 -22.44
CA ASP A 24 -19.25 -12.35 -22.33
C ASP A 24 -19.95 -12.13 -20.99
N THR A 25 -19.19 -12.04 -19.90
CA THR A 25 -19.73 -11.82 -18.56
C THR A 25 -20.36 -10.43 -18.43
N LEU A 26 -19.69 -9.41 -18.96
CA LEU A 26 -20.11 -8.01 -18.83
C LEU A 26 -21.07 -7.54 -19.93
N SER A 27 -21.41 -8.40 -20.90
CA SER A 27 -22.23 -8.02 -22.07
C SER A 27 -23.63 -7.46 -21.72
N LYS A 28 -24.14 -7.74 -20.52
CA LYS A 28 -25.44 -7.27 -20.01
C LYS A 28 -25.32 -6.47 -18.72
N CYS A 29 -24.15 -5.95 -18.43
CA CYS A 29 -23.86 -5.14 -17.25
C CYS A 29 -23.69 -3.68 -17.63
N ASP A 30 -23.88 -2.76 -16.68
CA ASP A 30 -23.65 -1.34 -16.90
C ASP A 30 -22.17 -1.00 -16.80
N ASP A 31 -21.43 -1.68 -15.89
CA ASP A 31 -20.00 -1.53 -15.70
C ASP A 31 -19.38 -2.83 -15.15
N GLY A 32 -18.07 -2.94 -15.22
CA GLY A 32 -17.33 -4.05 -14.62
C GLY A 32 -15.94 -4.17 -15.18
N GLU A 33 -15.14 -4.95 -14.47
CA GLU A 33 -13.75 -5.24 -14.86
C GLU A 33 -13.23 -6.53 -14.23
N LEU A 34 -12.25 -7.12 -14.90
CA LEU A 34 -11.33 -8.08 -14.32
C LEU A 34 -10.08 -7.31 -13.87
N TYR A 35 -9.86 -7.24 -12.58
CA TYR A 35 -8.68 -6.66 -11.94
C TYR A 35 -7.69 -7.76 -11.61
N LEU A 36 -6.49 -7.70 -12.18
CA LEU A 36 -5.40 -8.62 -11.93
C LEU A 36 -4.33 -7.90 -11.10
N GLU A 37 -3.82 -8.55 -10.08
CA GLU A 37 -2.79 -7.99 -9.19
C GLU A 37 -1.69 -9.01 -8.91
N ASN A 38 -0.43 -8.54 -8.95
CA ASN A 38 0.72 -9.23 -8.41
C ASN A 38 1.44 -8.26 -7.48
N THR A 39 1.43 -8.57 -6.19
CA THR A 39 2.11 -7.79 -5.16
C THR A 39 3.30 -8.55 -4.62
N LYS A 40 4.48 -7.94 -4.71
CA LYS A 40 5.70 -8.39 -4.04
C LYS A 40 5.99 -7.45 -2.88
N SER A 41 6.28 -7.99 -1.71
CA SER A 41 6.60 -7.19 -0.54
C SER A 41 7.82 -7.72 0.20
N GLU A 42 8.59 -6.81 0.76
CA GLU A 42 9.77 -7.09 1.58
C GLU A 42 9.66 -6.34 2.90
N THR A 43 10.02 -6.99 3.99
CA THR A 43 10.16 -6.36 5.29
C THR A 43 11.51 -6.74 5.89
N LEU A 44 12.28 -5.74 6.29
CA LEU A 44 13.51 -5.90 7.07
C LEU A 44 13.36 -5.14 8.37
N LEU A 45 13.56 -5.82 9.49
CA LEU A 45 13.47 -5.25 10.83
C LEU A 45 14.76 -5.49 11.58
N LEU A 46 15.43 -4.42 11.97
CA LEU A 46 16.48 -4.43 12.97
C LEU A 46 15.90 -3.99 14.31
N ASP A 47 16.18 -4.74 15.34
CA ASP A 47 15.86 -4.42 16.72
C ASP A 47 17.11 -4.70 17.58
N ASP A 48 17.63 -3.65 18.17
CA ASP A 48 18.70 -3.67 19.15
C ASP A 48 19.94 -4.45 18.67
N ASN A 49 20.54 -4.01 17.57
CA ASN A 49 21.72 -4.59 16.88
C ASN A 49 21.48 -5.95 16.20
N LYS A 50 20.25 -6.44 16.13
CA LYS A 50 19.96 -7.73 15.51
C LYS A 50 18.88 -7.61 14.45
N ILE A 51 19.08 -8.25 13.32
CA ILE A 51 17.98 -8.44 12.37
C ILE A 51 16.99 -9.44 12.97
N LYS A 52 15.80 -9.00 13.28
CA LYS A 52 14.73 -9.80 13.89
C LYS A 52 13.79 -10.39 12.86
N ASN A 53 13.61 -9.69 11.75
CA ASN A 53 12.78 -10.16 10.65
C ASN A 53 13.41 -9.79 9.31
N SER A 54 13.38 -10.75 8.40
CA SER A 54 13.68 -10.57 6.99
C SER A 54 12.70 -11.45 6.24
N SER A 55 11.66 -10.84 5.67
CA SER A 55 10.60 -11.56 4.96
C SER A 55 10.40 -11.01 3.57
N TYR A 56 10.07 -11.91 2.65
CA TYR A 56 9.67 -11.61 1.29
C TYR A 56 8.41 -12.40 0.97
N ASN A 57 7.39 -11.71 0.48
CA ASN A 57 6.13 -12.34 0.07
C ASN A 57 5.82 -11.97 -1.39
N SER A 58 5.10 -12.86 -2.07
CA SER A 58 4.60 -12.62 -3.41
C SER A 58 3.19 -13.18 -3.51
N ASP A 59 2.23 -12.30 -3.73
CA ASP A 59 0.82 -12.61 -3.84
C ASP A 59 0.34 -12.30 -5.26
N LEU A 60 -0.38 -13.25 -5.85
CA LEU A 60 -0.95 -13.17 -7.18
C LEU A 60 -2.43 -13.51 -7.11
N GLY A 61 -3.27 -12.78 -7.84
CA GLY A 61 -4.68 -13.09 -7.91
C GLY A 61 -5.46 -12.13 -8.79
N PHE A 62 -6.76 -12.32 -8.79
CA PHE A 62 -7.69 -11.45 -9.48
C PHE A 62 -8.95 -11.17 -8.67
N GLY A 63 -9.59 -10.03 -8.97
CA GLY A 63 -10.95 -9.70 -8.60
C GLY A 63 -11.78 -9.45 -9.85
N PHE A 64 -12.97 -10.05 -9.94
CA PHE A 64 -13.91 -9.84 -11.04
C PHE A 64 -15.16 -9.16 -10.51
N ARG A 65 -15.45 -7.98 -11.00
CA ARG A 65 -16.60 -7.15 -10.60
C ARG A 65 -17.51 -6.91 -11.78
N ALA A 66 -18.81 -6.93 -11.52
CA ALA A 66 -19.83 -6.57 -12.48
C ALA A 66 -20.95 -5.78 -11.79
N ILE A 67 -21.46 -4.75 -12.46
CA ILE A 67 -22.48 -3.85 -11.94
C ILE A 67 -23.65 -3.82 -12.93
N SER A 68 -24.86 -3.97 -12.41
CA SER A 68 -26.09 -3.74 -13.15
C SER A 68 -27.10 -3.07 -12.24
N ASP A 69 -27.54 -1.86 -12.62
CA ASP A 69 -28.42 -1.01 -11.82
C ASP A 69 -27.79 -0.75 -10.43
N GLU A 70 -28.45 -1.07 -9.35
CA GLU A 70 -27.99 -0.90 -7.97
C GLU A 70 -27.24 -2.15 -7.42
N ILE A 71 -27.11 -3.22 -8.23
CA ILE A 71 -26.50 -4.48 -7.79
C ILE A 71 -25.05 -4.55 -8.22
N VAL A 72 -24.17 -4.80 -7.25
CA VAL A 72 -22.75 -5.09 -7.47
C VAL A 72 -22.50 -6.57 -7.19
N ALA A 73 -22.01 -7.30 -8.19
CA ALA A 73 -21.53 -8.66 -8.04
C ALA A 73 -19.98 -8.66 -8.03
N TYR A 74 -19.38 -9.44 -7.13
CA TYR A 74 -17.93 -9.55 -6.99
C TYR A 74 -17.51 -10.98 -6.69
N SER A 75 -16.45 -11.43 -7.35
CA SER A 75 -15.79 -12.72 -7.10
C SER A 75 -14.28 -12.55 -7.21
N HIS A 76 -13.50 -13.33 -6.47
CA HIS A 76 -12.05 -13.27 -6.52
C HIS A 76 -11.40 -14.64 -6.39
N SER A 77 -10.14 -14.74 -6.79
CA SER A 77 -9.31 -15.93 -6.60
C SER A 77 -7.82 -15.53 -6.53
N ASN A 78 -7.06 -16.30 -5.75
CA ASN A 78 -5.60 -16.22 -5.73
C ASN A 78 -4.94 -17.05 -6.86
N GLU A 79 -5.74 -17.71 -7.68
CA GLU A 79 -5.30 -18.50 -8.83
C GLU A 79 -5.85 -17.91 -10.12
N ILE A 80 -4.95 -17.57 -11.03
CA ILE A 80 -5.31 -17.13 -12.38
C ILE A 80 -5.31 -18.37 -13.28
N SER A 81 -6.46 -19.05 -13.34
CA SER A 81 -6.68 -20.24 -14.17
C SER A 81 -7.99 -20.12 -14.95
N LYS A 82 -8.11 -20.93 -16.00
CA LYS A 82 -9.33 -21.03 -16.81
C LYS A 82 -10.55 -21.42 -15.96
N ASN A 83 -10.34 -22.33 -15.04
CA ASN A 83 -11.39 -22.80 -14.15
C ASN A 83 -11.84 -21.71 -13.19
N SER A 84 -10.90 -21.04 -12.50
CA SER A 84 -11.22 -19.98 -11.53
C SER A 84 -11.91 -18.77 -12.17
N LEU A 85 -11.47 -18.36 -13.38
CA LEU A 85 -12.13 -17.29 -14.12
C LEU A 85 -13.55 -17.65 -14.55
N ARG A 86 -13.79 -18.87 -15.04
CA ARG A 86 -15.13 -19.34 -15.43
C ARG A 86 -16.05 -19.42 -14.23
N GLN A 87 -15.58 -19.99 -13.11
CA GLN A 87 -16.37 -20.07 -11.88
C GLN A 87 -16.75 -18.66 -11.38
N SER A 88 -15.81 -17.73 -11.42
CA SER A 88 -16.08 -16.33 -11.06
C SER A 88 -17.11 -15.69 -11.99
N SER A 89 -16.99 -15.91 -13.31
CA SER A 89 -17.99 -15.45 -14.29
C SER A 89 -19.40 -15.99 -14.00
N GLU A 90 -19.51 -17.30 -13.69
CA GLU A 90 -20.79 -17.92 -13.34
C GLU A 90 -21.38 -17.35 -12.06
N ASN A 91 -20.56 -17.10 -11.03
CA ASN A 91 -20.97 -16.47 -9.79
C ASN A 91 -21.55 -15.08 -10.04
N LEU A 92 -20.87 -14.24 -10.84
CA LEU A 92 -21.35 -12.89 -11.20
C LEU A 92 -22.68 -12.97 -11.95
N LYS A 93 -22.75 -13.77 -13.00
CA LYS A 93 -23.98 -13.96 -13.80
C LYS A 93 -25.13 -14.47 -12.95
N SER A 94 -24.85 -15.36 -11.99
CA SER A 94 -25.86 -15.87 -11.06
C SER A 94 -26.42 -14.77 -10.16
N THR A 95 -25.58 -13.87 -9.67
CA THR A 95 -25.98 -12.75 -8.81
C THR A 95 -26.82 -11.73 -9.60
N LEU A 96 -26.51 -11.50 -10.87
CA LEU A 96 -27.13 -10.48 -11.72
C LEU A 96 -28.31 -11.00 -12.57
N LYS A 97 -28.80 -12.22 -12.35
CA LYS A 97 -29.81 -12.90 -13.21
C LYS A 97 -31.07 -12.09 -13.48
N SER A 98 -31.49 -11.24 -12.55
CA SER A 98 -32.76 -10.50 -12.61
C SER A 98 -32.60 -9.07 -13.15
N VAL A 99 -31.41 -8.63 -13.45
CA VAL A 99 -31.12 -7.25 -13.84
C VAL A 99 -30.49 -7.23 -15.24
N LYS A 100 -30.83 -6.23 -16.04
CA LYS A 100 -30.24 -5.99 -17.34
C LYS A 100 -29.67 -4.58 -17.37
N GLY A 101 -28.34 -4.49 -17.53
CA GLY A 101 -27.65 -3.24 -17.77
C GLY A 101 -27.35 -3.02 -19.25
N THR A 102 -26.93 -1.82 -19.57
CA THR A 102 -26.43 -1.45 -20.89
C THR A 102 -25.03 -0.89 -20.73
N TYR A 103 -24.02 -1.67 -21.11
CA TYR A 103 -22.62 -1.21 -21.08
C TYR A 103 -22.44 -0.04 -22.05
N ASN A 104 -22.13 1.13 -21.53
CA ASN A 104 -22.04 2.36 -22.33
C ASN A 104 -20.98 3.34 -21.80
N HIS A 105 -19.82 2.87 -21.36
CA HIS A 105 -18.80 3.74 -20.84
C HIS A 105 -17.60 3.87 -21.79
N GLU A 106 -17.37 5.09 -22.28
CA GLU A 106 -16.08 5.47 -22.81
C GLU A 106 -15.08 5.62 -21.66
N ILE A 107 -13.97 4.86 -21.72
CA ILE A 107 -12.92 4.98 -20.72
C ILE A 107 -12.06 6.19 -21.03
N PRO A 108 -11.75 7.06 -20.05
CA PRO A 108 -10.77 8.12 -20.24
C PRO A 108 -9.42 7.56 -20.70
N LYS A 109 -8.92 7.97 -21.86
CA LYS A 109 -7.71 7.46 -22.50
C LYS A 109 -6.38 7.87 -21.84
N SER A 110 -6.38 8.45 -20.66
CA SER A 110 -5.15 8.97 -20.07
C SER A 110 -4.88 8.43 -18.68
N ASN A 111 -3.95 7.50 -18.57
CA ASN A 111 -3.22 7.26 -17.34
C ASN A 111 -2.00 8.19 -17.30
N LYS A 112 -2.04 9.22 -16.46
CA LYS A 112 -0.84 10.01 -16.17
C LYS A 112 0.09 9.15 -15.30
N LYS A 113 1.33 8.96 -15.75
CA LYS A 113 2.37 8.37 -14.92
C LYS A 113 2.83 9.40 -13.88
N TYR A 114 2.61 9.11 -12.61
CA TYR A 114 3.03 9.97 -11.50
C TYR A 114 4.34 9.49 -10.85
N TYR A 115 4.82 8.30 -11.18
CA TYR A 115 6.02 7.66 -10.65
C TYR A 115 6.60 6.66 -11.65
N ASP A 116 7.86 6.28 -11.47
CA ASP A 116 8.56 5.38 -12.35
C ASP A 116 8.13 3.91 -12.13
N ASN A 117 8.13 3.14 -13.20
CA ASN A 117 7.91 1.69 -13.17
C ASN A 117 9.18 1.00 -12.67
N ILE A 118 9.41 1.02 -11.37
CA ILE A 118 10.58 0.40 -10.74
C ILE A 118 10.15 -0.74 -9.82
N ASN A 119 11.07 -1.68 -9.62
CA ASN A 119 10.97 -2.63 -8.51
C ASN A 119 11.92 -2.19 -7.40
N PRO A 120 11.43 -1.51 -6.37
CA PRO A 120 12.30 -0.99 -5.32
C PRO A 120 13.00 -2.12 -4.56
N ILE A 121 12.37 -3.31 -4.44
CA ILE A 121 12.90 -4.45 -3.69
C ILE A 121 14.16 -5.00 -4.34
N GLU A 122 14.19 -5.09 -5.68
CA GLU A 122 15.30 -5.69 -6.42
C GLU A 122 16.46 -4.71 -6.71
N GLN A 123 16.27 -3.41 -6.50
CA GLN A 123 17.29 -2.40 -6.80
C GLN A 123 18.50 -2.45 -5.86
N LYS A 124 18.33 -2.94 -4.64
CA LYS A 124 19.40 -3.07 -3.65
C LYS A 124 19.44 -4.48 -3.10
N SER A 125 20.63 -4.97 -2.90
CA SER A 125 20.85 -6.26 -2.25
C SER A 125 20.40 -6.20 -0.78
N LEU A 126 20.04 -7.35 -0.23
CA LEU A 126 19.73 -7.49 1.19
C LEU A 126 20.86 -6.96 2.09
N ASN A 127 22.11 -7.23 1.72
CA ASN A 127 23.27 -6.80 2.50
C ASN A 127 23.44 -5.27 2.54
N GLU A 128 23.15 -4.56 1.44
CA GLU A 128 23.18 -3.10 1.42
C GLU A 128 22.11 -2.50 2.35
N LYS A 129 20.90 -3.06 2.34
CA LYS A 129 19.80 -2.63 3.23
C LYS A 129 20.13 -2.89 4.69
N ILE A 130 20.66 -4.08 5.02
CA ILE A 130 21.10 -4.44 6.38
C ILE A 130 22.23 -3.53 6.85
N LYS A 131 23.18 -3.18 5.97
CA LYS A 131 24.25 -2.25 6.31
C LYS A 131 23.72 -0.92 6.80
N ILE A 132 22.74 -0.32 6.08
CA ILE A 132 22.13 0.95 6.49
C ILE A 132 21.38 0.81 7.84
N LEU A 133 20.64 -0.28 8.06
CA LEU A 133 19.98 -0.48 9.35
C LEU A 133 20.97 -0.54 10.52
N ASN A 134 22.15 -1.16 10.31
CA ASN A 134 23.21 -1.16 11.31
C ASN A 134 23.82 0.24 11.49
N GLU A 135 24.02 1.01 10.43
CA GLU A 135 24.50 2.39 10.49
C GLU A 135 23.52 3.29 11.26
N VAL A 136 22.21 3.14 11.03
CA VAL A 136 21.13 3.81 11.79
C VAL A 136 21.28 3.55 13.29
N ASN A 137 21.41 2.28 13.69
CA ASN A 137 21.57 1.91 15.09
C ASN A 137 22.85 2.51 15.70
N ASN A 138 23.98 2.42 15.01
CA ASN A 138 25.24 2.96 15.49
C ASN A 138 25.21 4.49 15.59
N TYR A 139 24.64 5.15 14.59
CA TYR A 139 24.47 6.60 14.57
C TYR A 139 23.66 7.09 15.76
N LEU A 140 22.49 6.52 16.01
CA LEU A 140 21.65 6.90 17.13
C LEU A 140 22.35 6.70 18.46
N ARG A 141 22.97 5.53 18.68
CA ARG A 141 23.71 5.24 19.93
C ARG A 141 24.89 6.17 20.17
N SER A 142 25.47 6.73 19.10
CA SER A 142 26.54 7.72 19.24
C SER A 142 26.03 9.11 19.65
N LYS A 143 24.71 9.39 19.52
CA LYS A 143 24.12 10.70 19.80
C LYS A 143 23.74 10.89 21.27
N ASP A 144 23.27 9.84 21.95
CA ASP A 144 22.83 9.93 23.33
C ASP A 144 23.07 8.61 24.09
N ASN A 145 23.76 8.68 25.21
CA ASN A 145 24.04 7.52 26.07
C ASN A 145 22.80 6.99 26.83
N ASN A 146 21.71 7.74 26.84
CA ASN A 146 20.45 7.32 27.45
C ASN A 146 19.63 6.41 26.52
N ILE A 147 20.05 6.19 25.27
CA ILE A 147 19.38 5.29 24.33
C ILE A 147 19.47 3.85 24.83
N LYS A 148 18.33 3.25 25.12
CA LYS A 148 18.20 1.85 25.54
C LYS A 148 17.88 0.91 24.40
N GLN A 149 17.02 1.34 23.47
CA GLN A 149 16.63 0.53 22.35
C GLN A 149 16.53 1.36 21.07
N VAL A 150 16.97 0.76 19.98
CA VAL A 150 16.79 1.29 18.63
C VAL A 150 16.14 0.23 17.78
N THR A 151 15.01 0.58 17.17
CA THR A 151 14.35 -0.25 16.18
C THR A 151 14.30 0.50 14.86
N ALA A 152 14.69 -0.14 13.79
CA ALA A 152 14.61 0.44 12.45
C ALA A 152 14.11 -0.60 11.45
N ASN A 153 13.22 -0.19 10.53
CA ASN A 153 12.73 -1.10 9.51
C ASN A 153 12.63 -0.45 8.14
N PHE A 154 12.86 -1.28 7.12
CA PHE A 154 12.48 -1.03 5.75
C PHE A 154 11.30 -1.90 5.36
N LEU A 155 10.32 -1.29 4.69
CA LEU A 155 9.27 -2.00 3.98
C LEU A 155 9.33 -1.58 2.51
N GLY A 156 9.27 -2.56 1.62
CA GLY A 156 9.22 -2.34 0.19
C GLY A 156 8.06 -3.11 -0.42
N GLU A 157 7.38 -2.49 -1.36
CA GLU A 157 6.32 -3.12 -2.14
C GLU A 157 6.48 -2.76 -3.61
N GLN A 158 6.26 -3.74 -4.46
CA GLN A 158 5.99 -3.55 -5.86
C GLN A 158 4.66 -4.21 -6.18
N LYS A 159 3.70 -3.41 -6.60
CA LYS A 159 2.40 -3.89 -7.05
C LYS A 159 2.29 -3.69 -8.55
N SER A 160 2.07 -4.77 -9.29
CA SER A 160 1.71 -4.75 -10.70
C SER A 160 0.23 -5.00 -10.84
N VAL A 161 -0.43 -4.18 -11.63
CA VAL A 161 -1.88 -4.22 -11.85
C VAL A 161 -2.18 -4.27 -13.33
N GLU A 162 -3.17 -5.05 -13.71
CA GLU A 162 -3.81 -4.99 -15.00
C GLU A 162 -5.33 -5.01 -14.83
N ILE A 163 -6.03 -4.13 -15.53
CA ILE A 163 -7.48 -4.05 -15.52
C ILE A 163 -7.96 -4.34 -16.94
N ILE A 164 -8.75 -5.39 -17.11
CA ILE A 164 -9.36 -5.76 -18.39
C ILE A 164 -10.85 -5.46 -18.31
N ARG A 165 -11.34 -4.67 -19.27
CA ARG A 165 -12.74 -4.30 -19.37
C ARG A 165 -13.42 -4.97 -20.55
N SER A 166 -14.73 -4.81 -20.65
CA SER A 166 -15.49 -5.30 -21.79
C SER A 166 -14.94 -4.74 -23.12
N GLY A 167 -14.86 -5.58 -24.15
CA GLY A 167 -14.27 -5.19 -25.44
C GLY A 167 -12.75 -5.37 -25.55
N GLY A 168 -12.08 -5.96 -24.52
CA GLY A 168 -10.64 -6.25 -24.54
C GLY A 168 -9.76 -5.04 -24.23
N GLU A 169 -10.32 -3.93 -23.81
CA GLU A 169 -9.55 -2.77 -23.40
C GLU A 169 -8.83 -3.07 -22.09
N SER A 170 -7.55 -2.75 -22.03
CA SER A 170 -6.69 -3.06 -20.90
C SER A 170 -5.87 -1.86 -20.47
N LEU A 171 -5.81 -1.67 -19.16
CA LEU A 171 -4.98 -0.66 -18.49
C LEU A 171 -4.00 -1.36 -17.55
N THR A 172 -2.74 -0.96 -17.60
CA THR A 172 -1.68 -1.52 -16.76
C THR A 172 -1.00 -0.45 -15.93
N ASP A 173 -0.61 -0.81 -14.71
CA ASP A 173 0.11 0.09 -13.80
C ASP A 173 1.13 -0.71 -12.97
N VAL A 174 2.25 -0.07 -12.61
CA VAL A 174 3.24 -0.61 -11.68
C VAL A 174 3.42 0.40 -10.55
N ARG A 175 3.14 0.00 -9.33
CA ARG A 175 3.07 0.85 -8.14
C ARG A 175 4.17 0.49 -7.16
N PRO A 176 5.33 1.13 -7.22
CA PRO A 176 6.34 0.99 -6.18
C PRO A 176 5.87 1.68 -4.90
N LEU A 177 6.25 1.15 -3.77
CA LEU A 177 6.05 1.81 -2.48
C LEU A 177 7.18 1.39 -1.54
N ILE A 178 7.77 2.35 -0.85
CA ILE A 178 8.73 2.08 0.21
C ILE A 178 8.40 2.87 1.44
N ARG A 179 8.81 2.34 2.59
CA ARG A 179 8.74 3.01 3.88
C ARG A 179 9.98 2.70 4.70
N PHE A 180 10.48 3.71 5.38
CA PHE A 180 11.55 3.62 6.35
C PHE A 180 11.05 4.21 7.68
N ASN A 181 11.11 3.43 8.75
CA ASN A 181 10.72 3.88 10.09
C ASN A 181 11.87 3.65 11.07
N VAL A 182 11.98 4.57 12.02
CA VAL A 182 12.92 4.51 13.13
C VAL A 182 12.17 4.76 14.43
N SER A 183 12.46 3.95 15.42
CA SER A 183 11.98 4.12 16.81
C SER A 183 13.18 4.13 17.75
N VAL A 184 13.19 5.07 18.67
CA VAL A 184 14.20 5.22 19.70
C VAL A 184 13.56 5.21 21.05
N MET A 185 14.08 4.43 21.99
CA MET A 185 13.69 4.47 23.39
C MET A 185 14.83 5.09 24.22
N LEU A 186 14.52 6.14 24.96
CA LEU A 186 15.39 6.77 25.94
C LEU A 186 15.00 6.35 27.37
N GLU A 187 15.99 6.23 28.24
CA GLU A 187 15.78 6.06 29.69
C GLU A 187 16.64 7.04 30.48
N LYS A 188 16.02 7.85 31.30
CA LYS A 188 16.70 8.78 32.21
C LYS A 188 15.98 8.85 33.56
N ASN A 189 16.72 8.64 34.63
CA ASN A 189 16.18 8.70 36.01
C ASN A 189 14.98 7.75 36.23
N GLY A 190 14.99 6.56 35.62
CA GLY A 190 13.93 5.58 35.69
C GLY A 190 12.71 5.83 34.79
N ARG A 191 12.63 6.97 34.13
CA ARG A 191 11.60 7.27 33.15
C ARG A 191 12.06 6.76 31.79
N LYS A 192 11.14 6.07 31.09
CA LYS A 192 11.35 5.56 29.71
C LYS A 192 10.34 6.21 28.79
N GLU A 193 10.82 6.73 27.66
CA GLU A 193 9.99 7.31 26.63
C GLU A 193 10.50 6.96 25.26
N SER A 194 9.60 6.88 24.30
CA SER A 194 9.95 6.56 22.91
C SER A 194 9.59 7.68 21.96
N GLY A 195 10.37 7.79 20.91
CA GLY A 195 10.08 8.60 19.74
C GLY A 195 10.07 7.74 18.51
N VAL A 196 9.10 7.93 17.65
CA VAL A 196 8.95 7.21 16.37
C VAL A 196 8.82 8.21 15.26
N TYR A 197 9.58 8.01 14.20
CA TYR A 197 9.43 8.78 12.98
C TYR A 197 9.59 7.89 11.76
N GLY A 198 8.80 8.14 10.73
CA GLY A 198 8.82 7.34 9.51
C GLY A 198 8.49 8.16 8.28
N VAL A 199 9.17 7.80 7.20
CA VAL A 199 9.00 8.39 5.88
C VAL A 199 8.76 7.31 4.84
N GLY A 200 8.16 7.66 3.73
CA GLY A 200 7.91 6.71 2.65
C GLY A 200 7.42 7.40 1.38
N GLY A 201 7.31 6.63 0.32
CA GLY A 201 6.84 7.16 -0.96
C GLY A 201 6.93 6.16 -2.09
N ARG A 202 6.39 6.54 -3.25
CA ARG A 202 6.44 5.75 -4.49
C ARG A 202 7.73 6.02 -5.25
N GLN A 203 8.83 5.55 -4.67
CA GLN A 203 10.18 5.79 -5.16
C GLN A 203 11.12 4.64 -4.80
N SER A 204 12.38 4.77 -5.21
CA SER A 204 13.46 3.83 -4.94
C SER A 204 13.99 3.95 -3.51
N TYR A 205 14.60 2.89 -3.00
CA TYR A 205 15.40 2.94 -1.77
C TYR A 205 16.57 3.91 -1.85
N ASP A 206 17.10 4.20 -3.05
CA ASP A 206 18.25 5.10 -3.23
C ASP A 206 18.06 6.47 -2.56
N PHE A 207 16.84 6.96 -2.51
CA PHE A 207 16.53 8.22 -1.83
C PHE A 207 16.82 8.12 -0.32
N TYR A 208 16.34 7.05 0.32
CA TYR A 208 16.47 6.89 1.77
C TYR A 208 17.83 6.31 2.19
N LEU A 209 18.62 5.77 1.27
CA LEU A 209 19.95 5.27 1.56
C LEU A 209 21.03 6.37 1.53
N LYS A 210 20.68 7.60 1.13
CA LYS A 210 21.57 8.76 1.26
C LYS A 210 21.69 9.18 2.72
N ASP A 211 22.90 9.46 3.14
CA ASP A 211 23.23 9.81 4.53
C ASP A 211 22.35 10.91 5.11
N GLU A 212 22.18 11.99 4.38
CA GLU A 212 21.36 13.13 4.83
C GLU A 212 19.89 12.73 5.10
N ASN A 213 19.34 11.80 4.31
CA ASN A 213 17.93 11.44 4.40
C ASN A 213 17.66 10.50 5.59
N TRP A 214 18.39 9.37 5.71
CA TRP A 214 18.15 8.47 6.83
C TRP A 214 18.58 9.07 8.18
N LYS A 215 19.64 9.92 8.21
CA LYS A 215 20.07 10.61 9.43
C LYS A 215 18.99 11.60 9.90
N SER A 216 18.33 12.32 8.99
CA SER A 216 17.25 13.22 9.37
C SER A 216 16.06 12.48 10.02
N VAL A 217 15.74 11.27 9.55
CA VAL A 217 14.71 10.42 10.18
C VAL A 217 15.12 9.99 11.58
N CYS A 218 16.40 9.63 11.77
CA CYS A 218 16.96 9.28 13.07
C CYS A 218 16.91 10.45 14.05
N ASP A 219 17.36 11.62 13.61
CA ASP A 219 17.41 12.83 14.44
C ASP A 219 15.99 13.25 14.87
N GLU A 220 15.01 13.13 13.99
CA GLU A 220 13.62 13.44 14.33
C GLU A 220 13.03 12.43 15.33
N ALA A 221 13.27 11.13 15.15
CA ALA A 221 12.84 10.12 16.10
C ALA A 221 13.46 10.36 17.49
N LEU A 222 14.76 10.69 17.54
CA LEU A 222 15.46 11.02 18.79
C LEU A 222 14.92 12.31 19.42
N ARG A 223 14.66 13.35 18.61
CA ARG A 223 14.05 14.60 19.08
C ARG A 223 12.69 14.34 19.75
N ILE A 224 11.83 13.53 19.12
CA ILE A 224 10.53 13.18 19.68
C ILE A 224 10.69 12.45 21.03
N ALA A 225 11.59 11.46 21.10
CA ALA A 225 11.86 10.73 22.35
C ALA A 225 12.35 11.68 23.46
N SER A 226 13.24 12.62 23.13
CA SER A 226 13.78 13.61 24.08
C SER A 226 12.71 14.56 24.59
N VAL A 227 11.85 15.05 23.71
CA VAL A 227 10.70 15.90 24.10
C VAL A 227 9.74 15.13 25.02
N ASN A 228 9.45 13.88 24.69
CA ASN A 228 8.57 13.04 25.50
C ASN A 228 9.15 12.81 26.91
N LEU A 229 10.47 12.65 27.04
CA LEU A 229 11.15 12.48 28.30
C LEU A 229 10.99 13.68 29.27
N GLU A 230 10.89 14.88 28.70
CA GLU A 230 10.69 16.14 29.43
C GLU A 230 9.20 16.52 29.55
N SER A 231 8.31 15.76 28.92
CA SER A 231 6.88 16.07 28.88
C SER A 231 6.24 15.97 30.26
N LYS A 232 5.21 16.80 30.48
CA LYS A 232 4.34 16.78 31.68
C LYS A 232 2.95 16.30 31.26
N PRO A 233 2.17 15.73 32.18
CA PRO A 233 0.76 15.40 31.91
C PRO A 233 0.00 16.62 31.39
N ALA A 234 -0.78 16.44 30.34
CA ALA A 234 -1.67 17.47 29.85
C ALA A 234 -2.79 17.75 30.86
N PRO A 235 -3.21 19.02 31.06
CA PRO A 235 -4.33 19.32 31.93
C PRO A 235 -5.63 18.71 31.34
N ALA A 236 -6.47 18.17 32.24
CA ALA A 236 -7.81 17.71 31.87
C ALA A 236 -8.83 18.82 32.11
N GLY A 237 -9.81 18.98 31.20
CA GLY A 237 -10.88 19.96 31.32
C GLY A 237 -11.22 20.62 29.98
N GLU A 238 -12.22 21.51 30.06
CA GLU A 238 -12.62 22.32 28.89
C GLU A 238 -11.58 23.41 28.61
N MET A 239 -11.12 23.49 27.38
CA MET A 239 -10.12 24.49 26.98
C MET A 239 -10.22 24.83 25.49
N LYS A 240 -9.69 25.99 25.13
CA LYS A 240 -9.54 26.36 23.72
C LYS A 240 -8.41 25.54 23.09
N VAL A 241 -8.72 24.89 21.95
CA VAL A 241 -7.78 24.04 21.22
C VAL A 241 -7.52 24.62 19.84
N VAL A 242 -6.25 24.73 19.47
CA VAL A 242 -5.81 25.07 18.11
C VAL A 242 -5.19 23.82 17.49
N LEU A 243 -5.79 23.34 16.40
CA LEU A 243 -5.28 22.19 15.66
C LEU A 243 -4.27 22.66 14.61
N GLY A 244 -3.02 22.24 14.75
CA GLY A 244 -1.97 22.47 13.77
C GLY A 244 -2.07 21.50 12.57
N PRO A 245 -1.21 21.64 11.54
CA PRO A 245 -1.16 20.71 10.42
C PRO A 245 -0.58 19.36 10.86
N GLY A 246 -0.94 18.29 10.11
CA GLY A 246 -0.47 16.91 10.35
C GLY A 246 -1.56 16.00 10.88
N TRP A 247 -1.28 15.20 11.90
CA TRP A 247 -2.21 14.21 12.48
C TRP A 247 -3.59 14.75 12.85
N PRO A 248 -3.77 15.99 13.32
CA PRO A 248 -5.10 16.54 13.54
C PRO A 248 -6.01 16.58 12.32
N ALA A 249 -5.46 16.51 11.09
CA ALA A 249 -6.25 16.39 9.87
C ALA A 249 -7.09 15.10 9.82
N ILE A 250 -6.67 14.04 10.51
CA ILE A 250 -7.44 12.79 10.64
C ILE A 250 -8.75 13.04 11.38
N LEU A 251 -8.76 13.90 12.40
CA LEU A 251 -10.00 14.26 13.07
C LEU A 251 -11.05 14.85 12.11
N ILE A 252 -10.62 15.69 11.15
CA ILE A 252 -11.51 16.25 10.13
C ILE A 252 -11.93 15.18 9.13
N HIS A 253 -11.00 14.28 8.75
CA HIS A 253 -11.28 13.13 7.89
C HIS A 253 -12.39 12.26 8.49
N GLU A 254 -12.27 11.86 9.76
CA GLU A 254 -13.26 11.03 10.43
C GLU A 254 -14.59 11.76 10.66
N ALA A 255 -14.53 13.03 11.07
CA ALA A 255 -15.73 13.79 11.44
C ALA A 255 -16.58 14.20 10.24
N VAL A 256 -15.96 14.45 9.09
CA VAL A 256 -16.62 15.03 7.90
C VAL A 256 -16.36 14.19 6.64
N GLY A 257 -15.12 13.71 6.46
CA GLY A 257 -14.67 13.08 5.23
C GLY A 257 -15.50 11.86 4.85
N HIS A 258 -15.72 10.95 5.77
CA HIS A 258 -16.53 9.75 5.54
C HIS A 258 -17.99 10.08 5.20
N GLY A 259 -18.55 11.14 5.76
CA GLY A 259 -19.90 11.59 5.42
C GLY A 259 -20.04 12.12 3.98
N LEU A 260 -18.93 12.41 3.30
CA LEU A 260 -18.91 12.87 1.90
C LEU A 260 -18.70 11.75 0.89
N GLU A 261 -18.62 10.49 1.32
CA GLU A 261 -18.47 9.35 0.43
C GLU A 261 -19.70 9.18 -0.49
N GLY A 262 -19.45 8.67 -1.70
CA GLY A 262 -20.46 8.61 -2.75
C GLY A 262 -21.69 7.76 -2.38
N ASP A 263 -21.51 6.70 -1.60
CA ASP A 263 -22.61 5.82 -1.16
C ASP A 263 -23.53 6.48 -0.12
N PHE A 264 -22.99 7.27 0.82
CA PHE A 264 -23.77 8.10 1.74
C PHE A 264 -24.55 9.16 0.99
N ASN A 265 -23.91 9.86 0.06
CA ASN A 265 -24.57 10.88 -0.77
C ASN A 265 -25.69 10.26 -1.63
N ARG A 266 -25.47 9.09 -2.21
CA ARG A 266 -26.47 8.36 -3.00
C ARG A 266 -27.67 7.95 -2.15
N LYS A 267 -27.43 7.44 -0.94
CA LYS A 267 -28.48 7.02 0.01
C LYS A 267 -29.18 8.20 0.70
N LYS A 268 -28.61 9.41 0.58
CA LYS A 268 -29.10 10.63 1.26
C LYS A 268 -29.14 10.49 2.80
N THR A 269 -28.16 9.81 3.35
CA THR A 269 -27.98 9.61 4.81
C THR A 269 -26.94 10.57 5.38
#